data_c02d646bc5b97422355aaa8bac37fab5
#
_entry.id   c02d646bc5b97422355aaa8bac37fab5
#
_cell.length_a   1.000
_cell.length_b   1.000
_cell.length_c   1.000
_cell.angle_alpha   90.00
_cell.angle_beta   90.00
_cell.angle_gamma   90.00
#
_symmetry.space_group_name_H-M   'P 1'
#
loop_
_entity.id
_entity.type
_entity.pdbx_description
1 polymer ?
#
loop_
_entity_poly.entity_id
_entity_poly.type
_entity_poly.pdbx_seq_one_letter_code
_entity_poly.pdbx_strand_id
1 'polypeptide(L)'
;ASPGAAAGKIYFTANDAKKHGVGGLGERVILVRLETTPEDIEGMAAAQGILTVRGGRTSHAAVVARGMGACCVAGCGDIKINEEKEEFELGGRTFHKGDYISIDGTTGNIYGEDIPTHEAEISGNFGRIMAWADEFRNLGVRTNADNPRDTKKAIELGAEGIGLCRTEHMFFEEDRIAAFREMICSDTVEEREAALAKIEPMQQADFEALYEALEGCPVTIRFLDPPLHEFVPTEEADIEALAKAQGKSVETIKNIIASLHEFNPMMGHRGCRLAVTYPEIAKMQTKAVIKAALNVKKNHPDWTIVPEIMIPLVGDVKELKYVKNFVVETADAEIAAAGIELEYEVGTMIEIPRAALTADEIAKEAEFFCFGTNDLTQMTYGFSRDDAGKFLNAYYDAKIFENDPFAKLDQTGVGKLMEMAIKLGKATRPDMH
;
A
#
# COMPACT_ATOMS: atom_id res chain seq x y z
N ALA A 1 -15.19 -14.20 -1.21
CA ALA A 1 -13.73 -14.11 -1.03
C ALA A 1 -13.24 -12.65 -1.00
N SER A 2 -13.84 -11.80 -1.82
CA SER A 2 -13.71 -10.34 -1.75
C SER A 2 -15.13 -9.77 -1.71
N PRO A 3 -15.44 -8.85 -0.77
CA PRO A 3 -16.82 -8.37 -0.58
C PRO A 3 -17.30 -7.50 -1.75
N GLY A 4 -18.61 -7.22 -1.75
CA GLY A 4 -19.26 -6.43 -2.77
C GLY A 4 -20.22 -7.26 -3.61
N ALA A 5 -20.93 -6.60 -4.53
CA ALA A 5 -21.83 -7.22 -5.51
C ALA A 5 -21.38 -6.85 -6.91
N ALA A 6 -21.48 -7.78 -7.84
CA ALA A 6 -21.21 -7.54 -9.25
C ALA A 6 -22.22 -8.28 -10.12
N ALA A 7 -22.66 -7.62 -11.18
CA ALA A 7 -23.55 -8.19 -12.19
C ALA A 7 -22.96 -7.96 -13.59
N GLY A 8 -23.00 -8.94 -14.45
CA GLY A 8 -22.47 -8.82 -15.79
C GLY A 8 -22.58 -10.08 -16.64
N LYS A 9 -22.08 -9.96 -17.85
CA LYS A 9 -22.00 -11.06 -18.80
C LYS A 9 -20.85 -12.00 -18.46
N ILE A 10 -21.09 -13.29 -18.61
CA ILE A 10 -20.12 -14.35 -18.37
C ILE A 10 -19.08 -14.38 -19.50
N TYR A 11 -17.81 -14.36 -19.13
CA TYR A 11 -16.68 -14.67 -20.00
C TYR A 11 -15.72 -15.65 -19.31
N PHE A 12 -15.14 -16.56 -20.08
CA PHE A 12 -14.35 -17.68 -19.56
C PHE A 12 -12.84 -17.50 -19.75
N THR A 13 -12.42 -16.45 -20.46
CA THR A 13 -10.99 -16.15 -20.67
C THR A 13 -10.66 -14.73 -20.27
N ALA A 14 -9.42 -14.52 -19.80
CA ALA A 14 -8.92 -13.20 -19.48
C ALA A 14 -8.92 -12.26 -20.69
N ASN A 15 -8.62 -12.79 -21.88
CA ASN A 15 -8.62 -12.03 -23.13
C ASN A 15 -10.04 -11.54 -23.51
N ASP A 16 -11.05 -12.37 -23.35
CA ASP A 16 -12.43 -11.94 -23.58
C ASP A 16 -12.87 -10.90 -22.53
N ALA A 17 -12.55 -11.11 -21.27
CA ALA A 17 -12.84 -10.15 -20.22
C ALA A 17 -12.19 -8.79 -20.50
N LYS A 18 -10.91 -8.78 -20.90
CA LYS A 18 -10.20 -7.56 -21.31
C LYS A 18 -10.84 -6.87 -22.52
N LYS A 19 -11.22 -7.66 -23.55
CA LYS A 19 -11.83 -7.14 -24.78
C LYS A 19 -13.21 -6.52 -24.52
N HIS A 20 -14.00 -7.12 -23.68
CA HIS A 20 -15.40 -6.73 -23.45
C HIS A 20 -15.57 -5.83 -22.23
N GLY A 21 -14.71 -5.93 -21.23
CA GLY A 21 -14.80 -5.20 -19.97
C GLY A 21 -14.29 -3.76 -20.00
N VAL A 22 -13.88 -3.31 -18.84
CA VAL A 22 -13.35 -1.93 -18.63
C VAL A 22 -12.06 -1.73 -19.44
N GLY A 23 -11.99 -0.64 -20.20
CA GLY A 23 -10.89 -0.39 -21.12
C GLY A 23 -11.02 -1.05 -22.50
N GLY A 24 -12.00 -1.96 -22.70
CA GLY A 24 -12.40 -2.52 -23.97
C GLY A 24 -13.73 -1.96 -24.45
N LEU A 25 -14.72 -2.84 -24.65
CA LEU A 25 -16.07 -2.45 -25.09
C LEU A 25 -16.93 -1.81 -23.98
N GLY A 26 -16.46 -1.80 -22.73
CA GLY A 26 -17.18 -1.19 -21.60
C GLY A 26 -18.39 -1.99 -21.11
N GLU A 27 -18.49 -3.27 -21.44
CA GLU A 27 -19.53 -4.15 -20.94
C GLU A 27 -19.27 -4.52 -19.47
N ARG A 28 -20.33 -4.78 -18.72
CA ARG A 28 -20.23 -5.39 -17.40
C ARG A 28 -19.86 -6.86 -17.56
N VAL A 29 -18.71 -7.26 -17.04
CA VAL A 29 -18.13 -8.60 -17.23
C VAL A 29 -17.98 -9.31 -15.89
N ILE A 30 -18.39 -10.57 -15.83
CA ILE A 30 -18.01 -11.53 -14.79
C ILE A 30 -17.05 -12.55 -15.40
N LEU A 31 -15.81 -12.56 -14.92
CA LEU A 31 -14.82 -13.55 -15.33
C LEU A 31 -15.04 -14.85 -14.56
N VAL A 32 -15.36 -15.93 -15.26
CA VAL A 32 -15.61 -17.26 -14.69
C VAL A 32 -14.49 -18.21 -15.08
N ARG A 33 -13.76 -18.75 -14.09
CA ARG A 33 -12.62 -19.65 -14.33
C ARG A 33 -12.71 -20.88 -13.43
N LEU A 34 -12.07 -21.97 -13.87
CA LEU A 34 -11.81 -23.10 -12.96
C LEU A 34 -10.95 -22.62 -11.76
N GLU A 35 -9.88 -21.92 -12.06
CA GLU A 35 -9.00 -21.18 -11.12
C GLU A 35 -8.29 -20.08 -11.91
N THR A 36 -7.83 -19.02 -11.25
CA THR A 36 -7.08 -17.95 -11.90
C THR A 36 -5.58 -18.11 -11.69
N THR A 37 -4.82 -17.68 -12.69
CA THR A 37 -3.36 -17.66 -12.70
C THR A 37 -2.86 -16.20 -12.81
N PRO A 38 -1.56 -15.93 -12.61
CA PRO A 38 -1.01 -14.58 -12.83
C PRO A 38 -1.28 -14.02 -14.24
N GLU A 39 -1.41 -14.86 -15.24
CA GLU A 39 -1.74 -14.47 -16.62
C GLU A 39 -3.17 -13.91 -16.77
N ASP A 40 -4.05 -14.19 -15.81
CA ASP A 40 -5.44 -13.71 -15.82
C ASP A 40 -5.60 -12.29 -15.25
N ILE A 41 -4.55 -11.67 -14.68
CA ILE A 41 -4.61 -10.40 -13.95
C ILE A 41 -5.25 -9.27 -14.77
N GLU A 42 -4.90 -9.13 -16.04
CA GLU A 42 -5.47 -8.09 -16.91
C GLU A 42 -6.97 -8.30 -17.16
N GLY A 43 -7.39 -9.55 -17.33
CA GLY A 43 -8.81 -9.89 -17.45
C GLY A 43 -9.57 -9.69 -16.15
N MET A 44 -8.96 -9.99 -15.03
CA MET A 44 -9.52 -9.74 -13.70
C MET A 44 -9.71 -8.23 -13.45
N ALA A 45 -8.76 -7.41 -13.86
CA ALA A 45 -8.84 -5.95 -13.74
C ALA A 45 -9.93 -5.33 -14.64
N ALA A 46 -10.20 -5.93 -15.79
CA ALA A 46 -11.24 -5.49 -16.71
C ALA A 46 -12.65 -5.96 -16.31
N ALA A 47 -12.75 -6.97 -15.44
CA ALA A 47 -14.01 -7.55 -14.99
C ALA A 47 -14.55 -6.82 -13.75
N GLN A 48 -15.86 -6.74 -13.63
CA GLN A 48 -16.54 -6.22 -12.42
C GLN A 48 -16.59 -7.23 -11.30
N GLY A 49 -16.53 -8.51 -11.63
CA GLY A 49 -16.51 -9.58 -10.65
C GLY A 49 -15.81 -10.82 -11.15
N ILE A 50 -15.33 -11.62 -10.20
CA ILE A 50 -14.56 -12.84 -10.46
C ILE A 50 -15.25 -14.00 -9.76
N LEU A 51 -15.47 -15.09 -10.50
CA LEU A 51 -16.05 -16.32 -9.99
C LEU A 51 -15.12 -17.49 -10.31
N THR A 52 -14.68 -18.23 -9.29
CA THR A 52 -13.87 -19.44 -9.51
C THR A 52 -14.47 -20.67 -8.87
N VAL A 53 -14.30 -21.81 -9.55
CA VAL A 53 -14.74 -23.12 -9.06
C VAL A 53 -13.83 -23.62 -7.95
N ARG A 54 -12.51 -23.45 -8.14
CA ARG A 54 -11.47 -23.82 -7.18
C ARG A 54 -10.93 -22.62 -6.45
N GLY A 55 -10.31 -22.88 -5.31
CA GLY A 55 -9.65 -21.85 -4.50
C GLY A 55 -10.40 -21.57 -3.21
N GLY A 56 -9.80 -20.77 -2.37
CA GLY A 56 -10.34 -20.32 -1.08
C GLY A 56 -9.94 -18.88 -0.80
N ARG A 57 -10.00 -18.47 0.46
CA ARG A 57 -9.68 -17.08 0.89
C ARG A 57 -8.24 -16.66 0.58
N THR A 58 -7.33 -17.61 0.43
CA THR A 58 -5.90 -17.40 0.14
C THR A 58 -5.53 -17.76 -1.31
N SER A 59 -6.50 -18.10 -2.17
CA SER A 59 -6.25 -18.37 -3.59
C SER A 59 -5.83 -17.11 -4.34
N HIS A 60 -5.14 -17.28 -5.46
CA HIS A 60 -4.75 -16.19 -6.35
C HIS A 60 -5.94 -15.27 -6.69
N ALA A 61 -7.08 -15.84 -7.10
CA ALA A 61 -8.31 -15.06 -7.37
C ALA A 61 -8.72 -14.18 -6.19
N ALA A 62 -8.73 -14.73 -4.97
CA ALA A 62 -9.17 -14.03 -3.78
C ALA A 62 -8.19 -12.94 -3.34
N VAL A 63 -6.89 -13.17 -3.46
CA VAL A 63 -5.84 -12.20 -3.10
C VAL A 63 -5.85 -11.03 -4.08
N VAL A 64 -5.79 -11.31 -5.37
CA VAL A 64 -5.77 -10.30 -6.42
C VAL A 64 -7.06 -9.48 -6.43
N ALA A 65 -8.24 -10.14 -6.33
CA ALA A 65 -9.52 -9.42 -6.27
C ALA A 65 -9.62 -8.46 -5.08
N ARG A 66 -9.10 -8.85 -3.90
CA ARG A 66 -9.05 -7.94 -2.75
C ARG A 66 -8.11 -6.77 -2.98
N GLY A 67 -6.95 -7.01 -3.59
CA GLY A 67 -6.02 -5.95 -3.95
C GLY A 67 -6.60 -4.94 -4.97
N MET A 68 -7.44 -5.44 -5.87
CA MET A 68 -8.14 -4.61 -6.87
C MET A 68 -9.45 -3.99 -6.36
N GLY A 69 -9.95 -4.38 -5.19
CA GLY A 69 -11.28 -3.99 -4.72
C GLY A 69 -12.44 -4.61 -5.53
N ALA A 70 -12.18 -5.67 -6.31
CA ALA A 70 -13.16 -6.32 -7.15
C ALA A 70 -13.97 -7.37 -6.37
N CYS A 71 -15.26 -7.49 -6.66
CA CYS A 71 -16.12 -8.53 -6.09
C CYS A 71 -15.61 -9.91 -6.50
N CYS A 72 -15.48 -10.85 -5.56
CA CYS A 72 -15.00 -12.20 -5.87
C CYS A 72 -15.70 -13.27 -5.04
N VAL A 73 -16.23 -14.27 -5.74
CA VAL A 73 -16.65 -15.55 -5.17
C VAL A 73 -15.66 -16.61 -5.62
N ALA A 74 -14.87 -17.14 -4.70
CA ALA A 74 -13.86 -18.16 -4.98
C ALA A 74 -14.21 -19.49 -4.30
N GLY A 75 -13.94 -20.60 -5.00
CA GLY A 75 -14.14 -21.94 -4.47
C GLY A 75 -15.60 -22.41 -4.49
N CYS A 76 -16.37 -22.01 -5.51
CA CYS A 76 -17.72 -22.51 -5.71
C CYS A 76 -17.68 -23.92 -6.32
N GLY A 77 -17.48 -24.95 -5.49
CA GLY A 77 -17.36 -26.35 -5.91
C GLY A 77 -18.62 -26.98 -6.51
N ASP A 78 -19.78 -26.33 -6.37
CA ASP A 78 -21.03 -26.76 -6.97
C ASP A 78 -21.12 -26.47 -8.48
N ILE A 79 -20.22 -25.63 -9.00
CA ILE A 79 -20.14 -25.31 -10.42
C ILE A 79 -19.43 -26.44 -11.17
N LYS A 80 -20.07 -26.92 -12.23
CA LYS A 80 -19.46 -27.81 -13.23
C LYS A 80 -19.10 -26.99 -14.44
N ILE A 81 -17.86 -26.54 -14.54
CA ILE A 81 -17.37 -25.70 -15.64
C ILE A 81 -16.82 -26.55 -16.79
N ASN A 82 -17.08 -26.10 -18.02
CA ASN A 82 -16.44 -26.54 -19.23
C ASN A 82 -15.91 -25.32 -20.01
N GLU A 83 -14.63 -24.97 -19.77
CA GLU A 83 -14.02 -23.79 -20.38
C GLU A 83 -13.88 -23.90 -21.91
N GLU A 84 -13.73 -25.12 -22.45
CA GLU A 84 -13.64 -25.33 -23.90
C GLU A 84 -14.97 -25.03 -24.61
N LYS A 85 -16.10 -25.40 -23.97
CA LYS A 85 -17.44 -25.10 -24.49
C LYS A 85 -17.97 -23.73 -24.04
N GLU A 86 -17.21 -23.01 -23.25
CA GLU A 86 -17.60 -21.73 -22.69
C GLU A 86 -18.97 -21.78 -21.97
N GLU A 87 -19.15 -22.81 -21.13
CA GLU A 87 -20.39 -23.04 -20.36
C GLU A 87 -20.09 -23.55 -18.94
N PHE A 88 -21.02 -23.33 -18.03
CA PHE A 88 -21.04 -24.02 -16.74
C PHE A 88 -22.44 -24.36 -16.28
N GLU A 89 -22.56 -25.39 -15.45
CA GLU A 89 -23.80 -25.81 -14.80
C GLU A 89 -23.75 -25.45 -13.31
N LEU A 90 -24.81 -24.83 -12.82
CA LEU A 90 -25.03 -24.54 -11.40
C LEU A 90 -26.52 -24.59 -11.06
N GLY A 91 -26.88 -25.30 -9.99
CA GLY A 91 -28.28 -25.40 -9.54
C GLY A 91 -29.23 -25.98 -10.59
N GLY A 92 -28.78 -26.86 -11.48
CA GLY A 92 -29.57 -27.46 -12.54
C GLY A 92 -29.83 -26.57 -13.76
N ARG A 93 -29.18 -25.38 -13.82
CA ARG A 93 -29.19 -24.51 -15.01
C ARG A 93 -27.83 -24.50 -15.67
N THR A 94 -27.81 -24.44 -16.99
CA THR A 94 -26.60 -24.23 -17.78
C THR A 94 -26.51 -22.77 -18.18
N PHE A 95 -25.34 -22.18 -17.98
CA PHE A 95 -25.02 -20.81 -18.34
C PHE A 95 -23.91 -20.81 -19.39
N HIS A 96 -24.07 -19.97 -20.40
CA HIS A 96 -23.17 -19.87 -21.53
C HIS A 96 -22.46 -18.50 -21.55
N LYS A 97 -21.41 -18.39 -22.30
CA LYS A 97 -20.76 -17.12 -22.60
C LYS A 97 -21.76 -16.05 -23.05
N GLY A 98 -21.71 -14.90 -22.41
CA GLY A 98 -22.61 -13.78 -22.69
C GLY A 98 -23.92 -13.78 -21.90
N ASP A 99 -24.26 -14.86 -21.21
CA ASP A 99 -25.38 -14.87 -20.26
C ASP A 99 -25.09 -13.96 -19.06
N TYR A 100 -26.14 -13.39 -18.48
CA TYR A 100 -26.00 -12.54 -17.28
C TYR A 100 -26.05 -13.36 -16.00
N ILE A 101 -25.14 -13.07 -15.11
CA ILE A 101 -25.21 -13.50 -13.69
C ILE A 101 -24.89 -12.33 -12.76
N SER A 102 -25.30 -12.46 -11.53
CA SER A 102 -24.90 -11.58 -10.45
C SER A 102 -24.26 -12.39 -9.33
N ILE A 103 -23.21 -11.86 -8.73
CA ILE A 103 -22.49 -12.48 -7.62
C ILE A 103 -22.42 -11.55 -6.42
N ASP A 104 -22.54 -12.11 -5.23
CA ASP A 104 -22.35 -11.43 -3.96
C ASP A 104 -21.11 -12.00 -3.26
N GLY A 105 -20.01 -11.27 -3.31
CA GLY A 105 -18.74 -11.68 -2.71
C GLY A 105 -18.76 -11.69 -1.17
N THR A 106 -19.73 -11.01 -0.55
CA THR A 106 -19.90 -10.97 0.91
C THR A 106 -20.52 -12.27 1.41
N THR A 107 -21.63 -12.69 0.78
CA THR A 107 -22.38 -13.91 1.16
C THR A 107 -21.93 -15.15 0.42
N GLY A 108 -21.30 -14.99 -0.75
CA GLY A 108 -20.94 -16.08 -1.67
C GLY A 108 -22.08 -16.54 -2.56
N ASN A 109 -23.20 -15.83 -2.59
CA ASN A 109 -24.34 -16.18 -3.41
C ASN A 109 -24.13 -15.83 -4.88
N ILE A 110 -24.70 -16.66 -5.76
CA ILE A 110 -24.70 -16.48 -7.21
C ILE A 110 -26.15 -16.50 -7.68
N TYR A 111 -26.51 -15.52 -8.48
CA TYR A 111 -27.88 -15.35 -9.01
C TYR A 111 -27.84 -15.48 -10.53
N GLY A 112 -28.75 -16.26 -11.09
CA GLY A 112 -28.80 -16.53 -12.53
C GLY A 112 -29.55 -15.46 -13.35
N GLU A 113 -29.42 -14.19 -12.95
CA GLU A 113 -30.06 -13.04 -13.58
C GLU A 113 -29.25 -11.77 -13.36
N ASP A 114 -29.53 -10.72 -14.14
CA ASP A 114 -28.93 -9.40 -13.97
C ASP A 114 -29.64 -8.64 -12.85
N ILE A 115 -29.07 -8.67 -11.64
CA ILE A 115 -29.59 -7.92 -10.50
C ILE A 115 -28.96 -6.53 -10.49
N PRO A 116 -29.76 -5.46 -10.43
CA PRO A 116 -29.23 -4.10 -10.29
C PRO A 116 -28.32 -3.97 -9.07
N THR A 117 -27.12 -3.47 -9.28
CA THR A 117 -26.17 -3.15 -8.22
C THR A 117 -26.04 -1.64 -8.07
N HIS A 118 -25.87 -1.16 -6.85
CA HIS A 118 -25.63 0.22 -6.53
C HIS A 118 -24.25 0.35 -5.89
N GLU A 119 -23.55 1.45 -6.13
CA GLU A 119 -22.37 1.79 -5.36
C GLU A 119 -22.73 1.96 -3.89
N ALA A 120 -21.82 1.61 -3.00
CA ALA A 120 -21.99 1.83 -1.57
C ALA A 120 -22.03 3.34 -1.30
N GLU A 121 -23.17 3.83 -0.82
CA GLU A 121 -23.35 5.23 -0.42
C GLU A 121 -23.61 5.31 1.08
N ILE A 122 -23.00 6.32 1.71
CA ILE A 122 -23.29 6.67 3.10
C ILE A 122 -24.57 7.51 3.11
N SER A 123 -25.73 6.88 2.96
CA SER A 123 -27.04 7.55 2.85
C SER A 123 -28.11 6.88 3.71
N GLY A 124 -29.24 7.52 3.85
CA GLY A 124 -30.41 6.98 4.56
C GLY A 124 -30.13 6.60 6.01
N ASN A 125 -30.58 5.42 6.43
CA ASN A 125 -30.40 4.93 7.80
C ASN A 125 -28.93 4.60 8.12
N PHE A 126 -28.14 4.16 7.13
CA PHE A 126 -26.71 3.95 7.31
C PHE A 126 -25.99 5.28 7.61
N GLY A 127 -26.31 6.33 6.87
CA GLY A 127 -25.78 7.68 7.14
C GLY A 127 -26.16 8.20 8.53
N ARG A 128 -27.39 7.89 9.03
CA ARG A 128 -27.78 8.25 10.39
C ARG A 128 -26.98 7.51 11.47
N ILE A 129 -26.72 6.22 11.28
CA ILE A 129 -25.89 5.43 12.20
C ILE A 129 -24.45 5.96 12.19
N MET A 130 -23.91 6.31 11.03
CA MET A 130 -22.58 6.89 10.93
C MET A 130 -22.49 8.25 11.63
N ALA A 131 -23.51 9.11 11.47
CA ALA A 131 -23.58 10.38 12.19
C ALA A 131 -23.63 10.19 13.72
N TRP A 132 -24.39 9.21 14.21
CA TRP A 132 -24.37 8.87 15.64
C TRP A 132 -23.01 8.33 16.09
N ALA A 133 -22.35 7.49 15.27
CA ALA A 133 -21.00 7.03 15.59
C ALA A 133 -20.01 8.21 15.73
N ASP A 134 -20.13 9.22 14.87
CA ASP A 134 -19.31 10.43 14.92
C ASP A 134 -19.52 11.26 16.20
N GLU A 135 -20.72 11.23 16.79
CA GLU A 135 -21.00 11.90 18.08
C GLU A 135 -20.28 11.23 19.26
N PHE A 136 -20.04 9.91 19.19
CA PHE A 136 -19.44 9.13 20.29
C PHE A 136 -17.97 8.81 20.12
N ARG A 137 -17.46 8.78 18.91
CA ARG A 137 -16.04 8.47 18.67
C ARG A 137 -15.12 9.59 19.17
N ASN A 138 -13.95 9.19 19.66
CA ASN A 138 -12.88 10.11 20.06
C ASN A 138 -11.68 10.09 19.11
N LEU A 139 -11.65 9.14 18.15
CA LEU A 139 -10.57 8.95 17.20
C LEU A 139 -11.02 9.35 15.79
N GLY A 140 -10.13 10.03 15.07
CA GLY A 140 -10.29 10.25 13.63
C GLY A 140 -10.06 8.95 12.84
N VAL A 141 -10.65 8.87 11.66
CA VAL A 141 -10.48 7.74 10.74
C VAL A 141 -9.67 8.21 9.54
N ARG A 142 -8.43 7.73 9.45
CA ARG A 142 -7.56 7.95 8.30
C ARG A 142 -7.39 6.63 7.54
N THR A 143 -7.26 6.70 6.21
CA THR A 143 -7.03 5.52 5.36
C THR A 143 -5.59 5.48 4.83
N ASN A 144 -5.22 4.37 4.18
CA ASN A 144 -3.99 4.29 3.43
C ASN A 144 -4.28 4.58 1.95
N ALA A 145 -3.55 5.51 1.35
CA ALA A 145 -3.62 5.78 -0.07
C ALA A 145 -2.29 6.41 -0.54
N ASP A 146 -1.88 6.04 -1.74
CA ASP A 146 -0.58 6.41 -2.30
C ASP A 146 -0.71 7.16 -3.63
N ASN A 147 -1.95 7.39 -4.09
CA ASN A 147 -2.25 8.09 -5.33
C ASN A 147 -3.51 8.97 -5.20
N PRO A 148 -3.67 9.97 -6.08
CA PRO A 148 -4.79 10.92 -5.99
C PRO A 148 -6.17 10.30 -6.16
N ARG A 149 -6.31 9.28 -7.01
CA ARG A 149 -7.58 8.59 -7.28
C ARG A 149 -8.11 7.91 -6.02
N ASP A 150 -7.28 7.12 -5.37
CA ASP A 150 -7.65 6.38 -4.18
C ASP A 150 -7.85 7.32 -2.98
N THR A 151 -7.07 8.40 -2.91
CA THR A 151 -7.24 9.47 -1.92
C THR A 151 -8.58 10.15 -2.07
N LYS A 152 -8.95 10.58 -3.28
CA LYS A 152 -10.25 11.19 -3.55
C LYS A 152 -11.40 10.26 -3.17
N LYS A 153 -11.31 8.99 -3.55
CA LYS A 153 -12.32 7.99 -3.19
C LYS A 153 -12.42 7.79 -1.68
N ALA A 154 -11.31 7.81 -0.97
CA ALA A 154 -11.29 7.72 0.49
C ALA A 154 -12.01 8.89 1.16
N ILE A 155 -11.73 10.12 0.72
CA ILE A 155 -12.40 11.33 1.24
C ILE A 155 -13.90 11.29 0.93
N GLU A 156 -14.30 10.91 -0.29
CA GLU A 156 -15.72 10.71 -0.64
C GLU A 156 -16.42 9.70 0.27
N LEU A 157 -15.73 8.69 0.76
CA LEU A 157 -16.23 7.68 1.70
C LEU A 157 -16.13 8.10 3.17
N GLY A 158 -15.70 9.33 3.45
CA GLY A 158 -15.70 9.92 4.79
C GLY A 158 -14.38 9.73 5.57
N ALA A 159 -13.28 9.39 4.90
CA ALA A 159 -11.96 9.43 5.53
C ALA A 159 -11.58 10.88 5.88
N GLU A 160 -10.95 11.05 7.04
CA GLU A 160 -10.53 12.36 7.56
C GLU A 160 -9.08 12.71 7.23
N GLY A 161 -8.45 11.89 6.40
CA GLY A 161 -7.08 12.05 5.92
C GLY A 161 -6.45 10.72 5.52
N ILE A 162 -5.17 10.80 5.21
CA ILE A 162 -4.32 9.65 4.88
C ILE A 162 -3.41 9.37 6.07
N GLY A 163 -3.57 8.19 6.67
CA GLY A 163 -2.75 7.72 7.80
C GLY A 163 -1.43 7.09 7.36
N LEU A 164 -1.34 6.66 6.11
CA LEU A 164 -0.12 6.15 5.52
C LEU A 164 -0.12 6.34 4.00
N CYS A 165 0.80 7.15 3.51
CA CYS A 165 1.22 7.20 2.12
C CYS A 165 2.59 6.53 2.00
N ARG A 166 2.66 5.43 1.21
CA ARG A 166 3.88 4.67 0.95
C ARG A 166 4.56 5.22 -0.30
N THR A 167 5.66 5.91 -0.12
CA THR A 167 6.34 6.57 -1.24
C THR A 167 6.99 5.60 -2.24
N GLU A 168 7.28 4.37 -1.83
CA GLU A 168 7.82 3.33 -2.70
C GLU A 168 6.88 2.98 -3.86
N HIS A 169 5.58 3.05 -3.68
CA HIS A 169 4.62 2.74 -4.74
C HIS A 169 4.66 3.74 -5.90
N MET A 170 5.17 4.95 -5.64
CA MET A 170 5.35 5.97 -6.67
C MET A 170 6.50 5.67 -7.64
N PHE A 171 7.41 4.72 -7.30
CA PHE A 171 8.60 4.40 -8.11
C PHE A 171 8.44 3.22 -9.06
N PHE A 172 7.35 2.45 -8.95
CA PHE A 172 7.16 1.25 -9.78
C PHE A 172 6.59 1.53 -11.18
N GLU A 173 6.19 2.75 -11.50
CA GLU A 173 5.74 3.12 -12.82
C GLU A 173 6.90 3.10 -13.84
N GLU A 174 6.64 2.70 -15.09
CA GLU A 174 7.67 2.46 -16.11
C GLU A 174 8.60 3.66 -16.35
N ASP A 175 8.04 4.86 -16.35
CA ASP A 175 8.79 6.11 -16.57
C ASP A 175 9.68 6.51 -15.39
N ARG A 176 9.42 5.97 -14.21
CA ARG A 176 10.08 6.32 -12.95
C ARG A 176 11.09 5.28 -12.50
N ILE A 177 10.76 4.00 -12.70
CA ILE A 177 11.62 2.90 -12.27
C ILE A 177 13.02 2.96 -12.88
N ALA A 178 13.13 3.48 -14.12
CA ALA A 178 14.42 3.63 -14.80
C ALA A 178 15.34 4.61 -14.07
N ALA A 179 14.84 5.78 -13.65
CA ALA A 179 15.62 6.76 -12.90
C ALA A 179 15.95 6.26 -11.49
N PHE A 180 15.05 5.51 -10.86
CA PHE A 180 15.28 4.92 -9.55
C PHE A 180 16.37 3.84 -9.61
N ARG A 181 16.36 2.99 -10.64
CA ARG A 181 17.42 2.00 -10.90
C ARG A 181 18.76 2.67 -11.20
N GLU A 182 18.76 3.80 -11.88
CA GLU A 182 19.98 4.60 -12.09
C GLU A 182 20.55 5.07 -10.75
N MET A 183 19.73 5.56 -9.84
CA MET A 183 20.14 5.94 -8.49
C MET A 183 20.73 4.75 -7.72
N ILE A 184 20.10 3.58 -7.77
CA ILE A 184 20.57 2.36 -7.09
C ILE A 184 21.95 1.92 -7.62
N CYS A 185 22.18 2.05 -8.92
CA CYS A 185 23.40 1.63 -9.59
C CYS A 185 24.49 2.71 -9.61
N SER A 186 24.32 3.83 -8.95
CA SER A 186 25.30 4.91 -8.84
C SER A 186 26.48 4.50 -7.97
N ASP A 187 27.68 4.81 -8.41
CA ASP A 187 28.92 4.50 -7.68
C ASP A 187 29.35 5.62 -6.72
N THR A 188 28.94 6.86 -7.02
CA THR A 188 29.30 8.06 -6.23
C THR A 188 28.05 8.79 -5.72
N VAL A 189 28.24 9.66 -4.74
CA VAL A 189 27.16 10.53 -4.22
C VAL A 189 26.67 11.47 -5.30
N GLU A 190 27.57 12.04 -6.11
CA GLU A 190 27.24 12.97 -7.20
C GLU A 190 26.38 12.29 -8.28
N GLU A 191 26.71 11.06 -8.67
CA GLU A 191 25.88 10.28 -9.60
C GLU A 191 24.51 9.99 -9.00
N ARG A 192 24.45 9.66 -7.72
CA ARG A 192 23.19 9.39 -7.02
C ARG A 192 22.33 10.64 -6.93
N GLU A 193 22.91 11.79 -6.58
CA GLU A 193 22.21 13.06 -6.55
C GLU A 193 21.71 13.47 -7.95
N ALA A 194 22.48 13.21 -9.00
CA ALA A 194 22.03 13.47 -10.38
C ALA A 194 20.84 12.59 -10.78
N ALA A 195 20.81 11.33 -10.38
CA ALA A 195 19.66 10.45 -10.61
C ALA A 195 18.43 10.89 -9.78
N LEU A 196 18.64 11.25 -8.51
CA LEU A 196 17.59 11.77 -7.63
C LEU A 196 16.99 13.08 -8.13
N ALA A 197 17.79 13.95 -8.76
CA ALA A 197 17.30 15.18 -9.38
C ALA A 197 16.31 14.94 -10.53
N LYS A 198 16.32 13.77 -11.15
CA LYS A 198 15.32 13.36 -12.15
C LYS A 198 14.02 12.91 -11.49
N ILE A 199 14.11 12.29 -10.31
CA ILE A 199 12.99 11.73 -9.55
C ILE A 199 12.24 12.82 -8.78
N GLU A 200 12.96 13.80 -8.21
CA GLU A 200 12.39 14.84 -7.35
C GLU A 200 11.17 15.55 -7.95
N PRO A 201 11.20 16.07 -9.21
CA PRO A 201 10.03 16.73 -9.78
C PRO A 201 8.86 15.79 -10.01
N MET A 202 9.09 14.51 -10.28
CA MET A 202 8.03 13.52 -10.45
C MET A 202 7.34 13.27 -9.11
N GLN A 203 8.10 13.03 -8.06
CA GLN A 203 7.56 12.79 -6.73
C GLN A 203 6.91 14.05 -6.14
N GLN A 204 7.46 15.23 -6.41
CA GLN A 204 6.82 16.50 -6.06
C GLN A 204 5.44 16.63 -6.71
N ALA A 205 5.30 16.31 -7.99
CA ALA A 205 4.02 16.36 -8.70
C ALA A 205 3.00 15.37 -8.09
N ASP A 206 3.45 14.19 -7.67
CA ASP A 206 2.59 13.22 -6.99
C ASP A 206 2.06 13.76 -5.67
N PHE A 207 2.93 14.35 -4.85
CA PHE A 207 2.50 14.96 -3.59
C PHE A 207 1.61 16.19 -3.80
N GLU A 208 1.85 17.00 -4.81
CA GLU A 208 0.93 18.10 -5.17
C GLU A 208 -0.46 17.57 -5.49
N ALA A 209 -0.55 16.54 -6.34
CA ALA A 209 -1.82 15.93 -6.69
C ALA A 209 -2.50 15.25 -5.49
N LEU A 210 -1.72 14.71 -4.55
CA LEU A 210 -2.22 14.12 -3.32
C LEU A 210 -2.81 15.21 -2.39
N TYR A 211 -2.09 16.31 -2.17
CA TYR A 211 -2.57 17.44 -1.37
C TYR A 211 -3.81 18.10 -1.98
N GLU A 212 -3.87 18.24 -3.31
CA GLU A 212 -5.07 18.72 -4.01
C GLU A 212 -6.27 17.80 -3.78
N ALA A 213 -6.07 16.48 -3.83
CA ALA A 213 -7.14 15.51 -3.58
C ALA A 213 -7.61 15.47 -2.12
N LEU A 214 -6.75 15.89 -1.18
CA LEU A 214 -7.03 15.93 0.26
C LEU A 214 -7.82 17.18 0.69
N GLU A 215 -7.78 18.26 -0.08
CA GLU A 215 -8.50 19.51 0.21
C GLU A 215 -8.24 20.05 1.64
N GLY A 216 -7.00 19.91 2.12
CA GLY A 216 -6.58 20.34 3.46
C GLY A 216 -6.69 19.26 4.55
N CYS A 217 -7.16 18.07 4.24
CA CYS A 217 -7.07 16.94 5.16
C CYS A 217 -5.61 16.50 5.36
N PRO A 218 -5.24 15.97 6.54
CA PRO A 218 -3.86 15.59 6.84
C PRO A 218 -3.41 14.33 6.08
N VAL A 219 -2.10 14.25 5.85
CA VAL A 219 -1.46 13.06 5.29
C VAL A 219 -0.14 12.78 5.99
N THR A 220 0.03 11.52 6.41
CA THR A 220 1.30 11.00 6.92
C THR A 220 2.06 10.35 5.78
N ILE A 221 3.21 10.90 5.42
CA ILE A 221 4.05 10.46 4.30
C ILE A 221 5.23 9.68 4.86
N ARG A 222 5.26 8.38 4.59
CA ARG A 222 6.36 7.52 4.98
C ARG A 222 7.48 7.58 3.94
N PHE A 223 8.68 7.87 4.38
CA PHE A 223 9.86 7.81 3.52
C PHE A 223 10.15 6.38 3.09
N LEU A 224 10.99 6.24 2.07
CA LEU A 224 11.34 4.97 1.43
C LEU A 224 11.66 3.90 2.48
N ASP A 225 10.90 2.81 2.46
CA ASP A 225 11.00 1.73 3.44
C ASP A 225 11.60 0.43 2.88
N PRO A 226 11.20 -0.08 1.69
CA PRO A 226 11.71 -1.34 1.19
C PRO A 226 13.21 -1.31 0.88
N PRO A 227 13.89 -2.46 0.97
CA PRO A 227 15.28 -2.56 0.56
C PRO A 227 15.44 -2.38 -0.95
N LEU A 228 16.59 -1.87 -1.38
CA LEU A 228 16.81 -1.46 -2.78
C LEU A 228 16.76 -2.62 -3.78
N HIS A 229 16.98 -3.88 -3.34
CA HIS A 229 16.90 -5.03 -4.24
C HIS A 229 15.50 -5.27 -4.82
N GLU A 230 14.44 -4.75 -4.18
CA GLU A 230 13.06 -4.89 -4.69
C GLU A 230 12.81 -4.10 -5.99
N PHE A 231 13.63 -3.10 -6.28
CA PHE A 231 13.48 -2.23 -7.45
C PHE A 231 14.35 -2.63 -8.65
N VAL A 232 15.29 -3.55 -8.46
CA VAL A 232 16.19 -3.99 -9.56
C VAL A 232 15.60 -5.17 -10.32
N PRO A 233 15.90 -5.29 -11.63
CA PRO A 233 15.38 -6.38 -12.44
C PRO A 233 16.00 -7.72 -12.06
N THR A 234 15.23 -8.79 -12.23
CA THR A 234 15.65 -10.18 -12.06
C THR A 234 15.88 -10.90 -13.38
N GLU A 235 15.17 -10.48 -14.44
CA GLU A 235 15.26 -11.10 -15.75
C GLU A 235 16.48 -10.63 -16.54
N GLU A 236 17.15 -11.55 -17.24
CA GLU A 236 18.39 -11.28 -17.97
C GLU A 236 18.24 -10.15 -19.01
N ALA A 237 17.13 -10.16 -19.77
CA ALA A 237 16.85 -9.13 -20.77
C ALA A 237 16.73 -7.71 -20.17
N ASP A 238 16.12 -7.61 -18.99
CA ASP A 238 15.96 -6.34 -18.30
C ASP A 238 17.27 -5.88 -17.69
N ILE A 239 18.12 -6.80 -17.23
CA ILE A 239 19.47 -6.50 -16.73
C ILE A 239 20.34 -5.97 -17.88
N GLU A 240 20.27 -6.59 -19.06
CA GLU A 240 20.97 -6.12 -20.25
C GLU A 240 20.49 -4.73 -20.68
N ALA A 241 19.20 -4.49 -20.66
CA ALA A 241 18.60 -3.19 -20.96
C ALA A 241 19.06 -2.11 -19.98
N LEU A 242 19.09 -2.43 -18.69
CA LEU A 242 19.57 -1.54 -17.64
C LEU A 242 21.07 -1.23 -17.81
N ALA A 243 21.90 -2.25 -18.07
CA ALA A 243 23.33 -2.08 -18.32
C ALA A 243 23.60 -1.14 -19.50
N LYS A 244 22.87 -1.34 -20.60
CA LYS A 244 22.96 -0.49 -21.80
C LYS A 244 22.54 0.96 -21.50
N ALA A 245 21.42 1.14 -20.77
CA ALA A 245 20.90 2.47 -20.43
C ALA A 245 21.88 3.26 -19.56
N GLN A 246 22.64 2.57 -18.70
CA GLN A 246 23.58 3.20 -17.78
C GLN A 246 25.04 3.24 -18.27
N GLY A 247 25.30 2.67 -19.46
CA GLY A 247 26.65 2.60 -20.00
C GLY A 247 27.60 1.74 -19.16
N LYS A 248 27.06 0.80 -18.39
CA LYS A 248 27.81 -0.16 -17.55
C LYS A 248 27.81 -1.54 -18.18
N SER A 249 28.76 -2.40 -17.80
CA SER A 249 28.74 -3.79 -18.27
C SER A 249 27.61 -4.57 -17.58
N VAL A 250 27.08 -5.59 -18.26
CA VAL A 250 26.07 -6.52 -17.68
C VAL A 250 26.62 -7.17 -16.40
N GLU A 251 27.89 -7.53 -16.39
CA GLU A 251 28.55 -8.11 -15.22
C GLU A 251 28.59 -7.13 -14.04
N THR A 252 28.85 -5.84 -14.29
CA THR A 252 28.80 -4.81 -13.26
C THR A 252 27.42 -4.69 -12.64
N ILE A 253 26.37 -4.64 -13.46
CA ILE A 253 24.96 -4.58 -12.99
C ILE A 253 24.61 -5.83 -12.18
N LYS A 254 24.99 -7.03 -12.66
CA LYS A 254 24.77 -8.29 -11.92
C LYS A 254 25.47 -8.30 -10.57
N ASN A 255 26.67 -7.77 -10.49
CA ASN A 255 27.42 -7.66 -9.24
C ASN A 255 26.75 -6.68 -8.26
N ILE A 256 26.23 -5.55 -8.75
CA ILE A 256 25.45 -4.62 -7.93
C ILE A 256 24.20 -5.30 -7.40
N ILE A 257 23.40 -5.94 -8.26
CA ILE A 257 22.19 -6.66 -7.87
C ILE A 257 22.50 -7.74 -6.83
N ALA A 258 23.56 -8.54 -7.06
CA ALA A 258 23.98 -9.58 -6.12
C ALA A 258 24.41 -8.99 -4.75
N SER A 259 25.05 -7.82 -4.74
CA SER A 259 25.47 -7.15 -3.50
C SER A 259 24.27 -6.61 -2.67
N LEU A 260 23.15 -6.35 -3.32
CA LEU A 260 21.92 -5.88 -2.67
C LEU A 260 21.07 -7.03 -2.10
N HIS A 261 21.37 -8.28 -2.48
CA HIS A 261 20.61 -9.43 -2.03
C HIS A 261 20.82 -9.67 -0.53
N GLU A 262 19.71 -9.79 0.18
CA GLU A 262 19.70 -10.03 1.62
C GLU A 262 19.02 -11.37 1.95
N PHE A 263 19.56 -12.10 2.95
CA PHE A 263 18.97 -13.34 3.42
C PHE A 263 17.64 -13.12 4.15
N ASN A 264 17.51 -12.00 4.83
CA ASN A 264 16.29 -11.59 5.52
C ASN A 264 16.02 -10.10 5.27
N PRO A 265 15.33 -9.76 4.18
CA PRO A 265 15.05 -8.38 3.81
C PRO A 265 14.27 -7.58 4.87
N MET A 266 13.39 -8.23 5.63
CA MET A 266 12.63 -7.57 6.69
C MET A 266 13.52 -6.97 7.78
N MET A 267 14.64 -7.61 8.10
CA MET A 267 15.62 -7.16 9.09
C MET A 267 16.87 -6.53 8.47
N GLY A 268 16.84 -6.26 7.18
CA GLY A 268 17.98 -5.85 6.40
C GLY A 268 18.17 -4.33 6.25
N HIS A 269 18.76 -3.94 5.14
CA HIS A 269 19.11 -2.57 4.79
C HIS A 269 17.92 -1.86 4.15
N ARG A 270 17.02 -1.37 4.99
CA ARG A 270 15.77 -0.70 4.60
C ARG A 270 15.42 0.43 5.58
N GLY A 271 14.40 1.22 5.24
CA GLY A 271 13.84 2.26 6.11
C GLY A 271 14.85 3.29 6.57
N CYS A 272 14.88 3.61 7.84
CA CYS A 272 15.82 4.59 8.40
C CYS A 272 17.29 4.20 8.17
N ARG A 273 17.59 2.91 8.04
CA ARG A 273 18.96 2.43 7.74
C ARG A 273 19.44 2.90 6.38
N LEU A 274 18.54 2.93 5.37
CA LEU A 274 18.82 3.55 4.07
C LEU A 274 19.02 5.06 4.22
N ALA A 275 18.18 5.74 4.99
CA ALA A 275 18.31 7.17 5.22
C ALA A 275 19.61 7.54 5.96
N VAL A 276 20.16 6.65 6.75
CA VAL A 276 21.48 6.83 7.40
C VAL A 276 22.63 6.64 6.41
N THR A 277 22.56 5.61 5.57
CA THR A 277 23.65 5.29 4.62
C THR A 277 23.59 6.09 3.33
N TYR A 278 22.40 6.49 2.89
CA TYR A 278 22.12 7.27 1.69
C TYR A 278 21.24 8.48 2.03
N PRO A 279 21.73 9.45 2.83
CA PRO A 279 20.93 10.58 3.30
C PRO A 279 20.35 11.45 2.18
N GLU A 280 20.98 11.45 1.00
CA GLU A 280 20.51 12.16 -0.18
C GLU A 280 19.13 11.70 -0.65
N ILE A 281 18.73 10.43 -0.44
CA ILE A 281 17.40 9.93 -0.76
C ILE A 281 16.34 10.62 0.13
N ALA A 282 16.56 10.64 1.43
CA ALA A 282 15.63 11.30 2.36
C ALA A 282 15.61 12.81 2.18
N LYS A 283 16.74 13.44 1.83
CA LYS A 283 16.79 14.87 1.48
C LYS A 283 15.94 15.17 0.24
N MET A 284 16.05 14.34 -0.81
CA MET A 284 15.24 14.47 -2.01
C MET A 284 13.75 14.34 -1.68
N GLN A 285 13.35 13.32 -0.92
CA GLN A 285 11.96 13.13 -0.52
C GLN A 285 11.44 14.31 0.32
N THR A 286 12.26 14.84 1.23
CA THR A 286 11.91 16.03 2.00
C THR A 286 11.67 17.25 1.09
N LYS A 287 12.53 17.49 0.11
CA LYS A 287 12.34 18.57 -0.86
C LYS A 287 11.04 18.40 -1.63
N ALA A 288 10.77 17.20 -2.14
CA ALA A 288 9.56 16.91 -2.92
C ALA A 288 8.29 17.16 -2.09
N VAL A 289 8.24 16.68 -0.84
CA VAL A 289 7.10 16.89 0.07
C VAL A 289 6.89 18.36 0.39
N ILE A 290 7.93 19.06 0.81
CA ILE A 290 7.84 20.46 1.25
C ILE A 290 7.51 21.39 0.08
N LYS A 291 8.16 21.23 -1.08
CA LYS A 291 7.85 22.01 -2.27
C LYS A 291 6.40 21.81 -2.74
N ALA A 292 5.93 20.57 -2.72
CA ALA A 292 4.53 20.25 -3.05
C ALA A 292 3.56 20.97 -2.09
N ALA A 293 3.80 20.86 -0.80
CA ALA A 293 2.97 21.52 0.22
C ALA A 293 2.97 23.04 0.07
N LEU A 294 4.13 23.65 -0.20
CA LEU A 294 4.25 25.08 -0.44
C LEU A 294 3.49 25.55 -1.69
N ASN A 295 3.58 24.78 -2.78
CA ASN A 295 2.86 25.10 -4.02
C ASN A 295 1.35 25.02 -3.82
N VAL A 296 0.86 23.97 -3.19
CA VAL A 296 -0.57 23.81 -2.93
C VAL A 296 -1.08 24.87 -1.94
N LYS A 297 -0.32 25.17 -0.88
CA LYS A 297 -0.67 26.23 0.07
C LYS A 297 -0.75 27.60 -0.60
N LYS A 298 0.12 27.88 -1.56
CA LYS A 298 0.08 29.12 -2.37
C LYS A 298 -1.19 29.22 -3.21
N ASN A 299 -1.63 28.09 -3.78
CA ASN A 299 -2.84 28.03 -4.61
C ASN A 299 -4.12 28.05 -3.76
N HIS A 300 -4.06 27.47 -2.55
CA HIS A 300 -5.17 27.33 -1.61
C HIS A 300 -4.80 27.88 -0.22
N PRO A 301 -4.72 29.21 -0.05
CA PRO A 301 -4.30 29.84 1.21
C PRO A 301 -5.16 29.49 2.42
N ASP A 302 -6.43 29.14 2.18
CA ASP A 302 -7.42 28.80 3.21
C ASP A 302 -7.30 27.35 3.71
N TRP A 303 -6.53 26.50 3.02
CA TRP A 303 -6.34 25.13 3.44
C TRP A 303 -5.29 25.01 4.54
N THR A 304 -5.57 24.17 5.51
CA THR A 304 -4.57 23.76 6.50
C THR A 304 -3.72 22.64 5.91
N ILE A 305 -2.45 22.93 5.62
CA ILE A 305 -1.50 21.96 5.08
C ILE A 305 -0.34 21.87 6.04
N VAL A 306 -0.24 20.73 6.73
CA VAL A 306 0.86 20.38 7.64
C VAL A 306 1.41 19.02 7.21
N PRO A 307 2.51 18.97 6.47
CA PRO A 307 3.16 17.71 6.11
C PRO A 307 3.57 16.91 7.36
N GLU A 308 3.13 15.67 7.46
CA GLU A 308 3.56 14.74 8.50
C GLU A 308 4.58 13.77 7.87
N ILE A 309 5.87 14.01 8.12
CA ILE A 309 6.97 13.20 7.59
C ILE A 309 7.28 12.08 8.57
N MET A 310 7.15 10.83 8.11
CA MET A 310 7.36 9.65 8.94
C MET A 310 8.61 8.88 8.54
N ILE A 311 9.52 8.71 9.49
CA ILE A 311 10.74 7.92 9.32
C ILE A 311 10.45 6.49 9.79
N PRO A 312 10.51 5.49 8.87
CA PRO A 312 10.20 4.09 9.20
C PRO A 312 11.36 3.38 9.87
N LEU A 313 11.07 2.27 10.53
CA LEU A 313 12.02 1.25 11.02
C LEU A 313 13.01 1.77 12.10
N VAL A 314 12.65 2.80 12.82
CA VAL A 314 13.48 3.35 13.89
C VAL A 314 13.50 2.39 15.09
N GLY A 315 14.69 2.02 15.54
CA GLY A 315 14.91 1.20 16.73
C GLY A 315 15.66 1.91 17.86
N ASP A 316 16.32 3.03 17.55
CA ASP A 316 17.06 3.85 18.52
C ASP A 316 16.80 5.34 18.26
N VAL A 317 16.68 6.12 19.33
CA VAL A 317 16.46 7.58 19.24
C VAL A 317 17.57 8.28 18.45
N LYS A 318 18.78 7.76 18.48
CA LYS A 318 19.93 8.35 17.76
C LYS A 318 19.77 8.19 16.22
N GLU A 319 19.17 7.10 15.75
CA GLU A 319 18.81 6.93 14.33
C GLU A 319 17.82 8.02 13.91
N LEU A 320 16.75 8.20 14.68
CA LEU A 320 15.74 9.21 14.39
C LEU A 320 16.33 10.61 14.42
N LYS A 321 17.11 10.93 15.45
CA LYS A 321 17.77 12.23 15.59
C LYS A 321 18.69 12.53 14.41
N TYR A 322 19.49 11.56 14.01
CA TYR A 322 20.42 11.71 12.88
C TYR A 322 19.66 12.02 11.57
N VAL A 323 18.63 11.25 11.26
CA VAL A 323 17.82 11.46 10.06
C VAL A 323 17.02 12.76 10.16
N LYS A 324 16.38 13.04 11.29
CA LYS A 324 15.60 14.25 11.51
C LYS A 324 16.44 15.52 11.31
N ASN A 325 17.69 15.53 11.71
CA ASN A 325 18.55 16.72 11.59
C ASN A 325 18.64 17.20 10.13
N PHE A 326 18.94 16.33 9.17
CA PHE A 326 19.03 16.76 7.78
C PHE A 326 17.66 16.90 7.09
N VAL A 327 16.63 16.21 7.59
CA VAL A 327 15.25 16.43 7.12
C VAL A 327 14.80 17.85 7.49
N VAL A 328 14.98 18.24 8.74
CA VAL A 328 14.63 19.59 9.22
C VAL A 328 15.47 20.67 8.50
N GLU A 329 16.80 20.48 8.39
CA GLU A 329 17.66 21.39 7.66
C GLU A 329 17.19 21.60 6.22
N THR A 330 16.82 20.52 5.54
CA THR A 330 16.33 20.56 4.15
C THR A 330 14.97 21.23 4.06
N ALA A 331 14.03 20.88 4.93
CA ALA A 331 12.69 21.46 4.97
C ALA A 331 12.74 22.97 5.25
N ASP A 332 13.49 23.38 6.26
CA ASP A 332 13.61 24.79 6.65
C ASP A 332 14.25 25.63 5.53
N ALA A 333 15.23 25.07 4.81
CA ALA A 333 15.85 25.73 3.67
C ALA A 333 14.86 25.98 2.52
N GLU A 334 14.03 24.98 2.19
CA GLU A 334 13.00 25.12 1.15
C GLU A 334 11.89 26.10 1.55
N ILE A 335 11.46 26.08 2.81
CA ILE A 335 10.47 27.01 3.36
C ILE A 335 11.01 28.44 3.31
N ALA A 336 12.24 28.66 3.75
CA ALA A 336 12.88 29.97 3.73
C ALA A 336 13.06 30.50 2.29
N ALA A 337 13.43 29.63 1.36
CA ALA A 337 13.58 30.00 -0.06
C ALA A 337 12.24 30.39 -0.71
N ALA A 338 11.16 29.77 -0.29
CA ALA A 338 9.81 30.09 -0.80
C ALA A 338 9.23 31.38 -0.21
N GLY A 339 9.68 31.80 0.99
CA GLY A 339 9.15 32.96 1.70
C GLY A 339 7.70 32.82 2.15
N ILE A 340 7.23 31.58 2.33
CA ILE A 340 5.88 31.23 2.78
C ILE A 340 6.02 30.44 4.07
N GLU A 341 5.24 30.80 5.10
CA GLU A 341 5.22 30.00 6.35
C GLU A 341 4.52 28.65 6.11
N LEU A 342 5.18 27.58 6.52
CA LEU A 342 4.66 26.22 6.47
C LEU A 342 5.07 25.50 7.76
N GLU A 343 4.08 25.00 8.49
CA GLU A 343 4.29 24.07 9.60
C GLU A 343 4.42 22.67 9.03
N TYR A 344 5.26 21.83 9.64
CA TYR A 344 5.40 20.42 9.33
C TYR A 344 5.81 19.65 10.58
N GLU A 345 5.62 18.35 10.58
CA GLU A 345 5.96 17.48 11.69
C GLU A 345 6.85 16.33 11.20
N VAL A 346 7.78 15.91 12.06
CA VAL A 346 8.63 14.74 11.83
C VAL A 346 8.39 13.72 12.94
N GLY A 347 7.84 12.59 12.57
CA GLY A 347 7.57 11.49 13.48
C GLY A 347 8.15 10.17 13.00
N THR A 348 7.74 9.10 13.64
CA THR A 348 8.25 7.76 13.32
C THR A 348 7.17 6.69 13.37
N MET A 349 7.45 5.57 12.71
CA MET A 349 6.64 4.36 12.84
C MET A 349 7.21 3.49 13.98
N ILE A 350 6.37 3.19 14.96
CA ILE A 350 6.69 2.21 16.02
C ILE A 350 6.33 0.84 15.47
N GLU A 351 7.34 0.13 15.02
CA GLU A 351 7.19 -1.18 14.37
C GLU A 351 8.27 -2.18 14.80
N ILE A 352 9.29 -1.71 15.52
CA ILE A 352 10.31 -2.53 16.15
C ILE A 352 10.00 -2.62 17.64
N PRO A 353 9.95 -3.82 18.26
CA PRO A 353 9.69 -3.98 19.69
C PRO A 353 10.57 -3.11 20.58
N ARG A 354 11.86 -2.95 20.24
CA ARG A 354 12.77 -2.05 20.98
C ARG A 354 12.27 -0.60 20.97
N ALA A 355 11.71 -0.12 19.86
CA ALA A 355 11.16 1.22 19.76
C ALA A 355 9.98 1.40 20.72
N ALA A 356 9.09 0.42 20.84
CA ALA A 356 7.98 0.45 21.80
C ALA A 356 8.48 0.49 23.25
N LEU A 357 9.52 -0.29 23.57
CA LEU A 357 10.13 -0.36 24.90
C LEU A 357 10.87 0.93 25.30
N THR A 358 11.35 1.70 24.35
CA THR A 358 12.12 2.95 24.55
C THR A 358 11.40 4.16 23.96
N ALA A 359 10.07 4.11 23.91
CA ALA A 359 9.26 5.14 23.28
C ALA A 359 9.35 6.51 23.98
N ASP A 360 9.66 6.54 25.27
CA ASP A 360 9.97 7.78 26.02
C ASP A 360 11.22 8.49 25.47
N GLU A 361 12.26 7.74 25.12
CA GLU A 361 13.46 8.32 24.50
C GLU A 361 13.17 8.78 23.07
N ILE A 362 12.46 7.96 22.27
CA ILE A 362 12.11 8.30 20.89
C ILE A 362 11.20 9.54 20.83
N ALA A 363 10.29 9.70 21.77
CA ALA A 363 9.39 10.84 21.87
C ALA A 363 10.09 12.20 22.13
N LYS A 364 11.36 12.18 22.52
CA LYS A 364 12.16 13.41 22.62
C LYS A 364 12.39 14.03 21.24
N GLU A 365 12.45 13.21 20.21
CA GLU A 365 12.70 13.62 18.83
C GLU A 365 11.45 13.52 17.95
N ALA A 366 10.60 12.51 18.12
CA ALA A 366 9.39 12.32 17.34
C ALA A 366 8.24 13.22 17.79
N GLU A 367 7.57 13.85 16.84
CA GLU A 367 6.41 14.71 17.08
C GLU A 367 5.11 13.93 17.05
N PHE A 368 5.10 12.78 16.37
CA PHE A 368 3.99 11.82 16.36
C PHE A 368 4.50 10.38 16.27
N PHE A 369 3.65 9.43 16.65
CA PHE A 369 3.85 8.00 16.48
C PHE A 369 2.79 7.42 15.53
N CYS A 370 3.22 6.54 14.64
CA CYS A 370 2.36 5.66 13.88
C CYS A 370 2.74 4.21 14.19
N PHE A 371 1.79 3.28 14.25
CA PHE A 371 2.09 1.88 14.54
C PHE A 371 2.13 1.06 13.25
N GLY A 372 3.29 0.48 12.92
CA GLY A 372 3.46 -0.51 11.86
C GLY A 372 3.14 -1.91 12.38
N THR A 373 1.85 -2.25 12.51
CA THR A 373 1.41 -3.48 13.17
C THR A 373 1.84 -4.75 12.45
N ASN A 374 2.10 -4.72 11.13
CA ASN A 374 2.62 -5.86 10.41
C ASN A 374 4.03 -6.24 10.89
N ASP A 375 4.96 -5.30 10.86
CA ASP A 375 6.35 -5.52 11.28
C ASP A 375 6.45 -5.74 12.79
N LEU A 376 5.67 -4.99 13.57
CA LEU A 376 5.62 -5.19 15.02
C LEU A 376 5.13 -6.60 15.39
N THR A 377 4.14 -7.13 14.67
CA THR A 377 3.64 -8.49 14.84
C THR A 377 4.71 -9.51 14.45
N GLN A 378 5.34 -9.37 13.28
CA GLN A 378 6.39 -10.26 12.82
C GLN A 378 7.54 -10.37 13.83
N MET A 379 8.02 -9.23 14.31
CA MET A 379 9.15 -9.19 15.25
C MET A 379 8.77 -9.64 16.67
N THR A 380 7.52 -9.42 17.07
CA THR A 380 7.04 -9.87 18.39
C THR A 380 6.84 -11.37 18.44
N TYR A 381 6.27 -11.96 17.37
CA TYR A 381 6.13 -13.42 17.25
C TYR A 381 7.43 -14.11 16.80
N GLY A 382 8.35 -13.39 16.18
CA GLY A 382 9.61 -13.94 15.69
C GLY A 382 9.49 -14.79 14.44
N PHE A 383 8.50 -14.54 13.56
CA PHE A 383 8.37 -15.19 12.26
C PHE A 383 7.92 -14.21 11.15
N SER A 384 8.31 -14.51 9.93
CA SER A 384 7.93 -13.73 8.74
C SER A 384 6.50 -14.05 8.32
N ARG A 385 5.74 -13.01 7.96
CA ARG A 385 4.41 -13.16 7.38
C ARG A 385 4.43 -13.98 6.09
N ASP A 386 5.45 -13.79 5.26
CA ASP A 386 5.57 -14.46 3.96
C ASP A 386 5.89 -15.95 4.11
N ASP A 387 6.62 -16.32 5.16
CA ASP A 387 6.98 -17.72 5.45
C ASP A 387 5.99 -18.45 6.36
N ALA A 388 5.17 -17.72 7.10
CA ALA A 388 4.27 -18.27 8.12
C ALA A 388 3.23 -19.25 7.54
N GLY A 389 2.85 -19.12 6.28
CA GLY A 389 1.95 -20.05 5.59
C GLY A 389 2.42 -21.50 5.60
N LYS A 390 3.72 -21.75 5.80
CA LYS A 390 4.29 -23.09 5.87
C LYS A 390 3.88 -23.87 7.13
N PHE A 391 3.51 -23.18 8.21
CA PHE A 391 3.18 -23.81 9.49
C PHE A 391 1.87 -23.33 10.13
N LEU A 392 1.34 -22.14 9.80
CA LEU A 392 0.14 -21.59 10.44
C LEU A 392 -1.09 -22.48 10.30
N ASN A 393 -1.25 -23.20 9.20
CA ASN A 393 -2.38 -24.12 9.03
C ASN A 393 -2.36 -25.22 10.11
N ALA A 394 -1.18 -25.78 10.43
CA ALA A 394 -1.05 -26.77 11.50
C ALA A 394 -1.36 -26.16 12.88
N TYR A 395 -1.05 -24.88 13.09
CA TYR A 395 -1.41 -24.16 14.34
C TYR A 395 -2.92 -23.95 14.48
N TYR A 396 -3.64 -23.70 13.37
CA TYR A 396 -5.09 -23.61 13.40
C TYR A 396 -5.74 -24.96 13.66
N ASP A 397 -5.26 -26.03 13.00
CA ASP A 397 -5.75 -27.39 13.18
C ASP A 397 -5.53 -27.88 14.62
N ALA A 398 -4.39 -27.54 15.19
CA ALA A 398 -4.04 -27.84 16.58
C ALA A 398 -4.70 -26.91 17.62
N LYS A 399 -5.46 -25.88 17.15
CA LYS A 399 -6.08 -24.85 17.98
C LYS A 399 -5.11 -24.08 18.88
N ILE A 400 -3.86 -23.91 18.41
CA ILE A 400 -2.85 -23.07 19.07
C ILE A 400 -3.18 -21.61 18.82
N PHE A 401 -3.54 -21.26 17.57
CA PHE A 401 -4.08 -19.96 17.21
C PHE A 401 -5.52 -20.10 16.77
N GLU A 402 -6.40 -19.22 17.28
CA GLU A 402 -7.79 -19.13 16.84
C GLU A 402 -7.93 -18.35 15.53
N ASN A 403 -7.05 -17.40 15.31
CA ASN A 403 -7.05 -16.50 14.16
C ASN A 403 -5.62 -16.28 13.68
N ASP A 404 -5.52 -15.84 12.41
CA ASP A 404 -4.28 -15.34 11.84
C ASP A 404 -3.84 -14.08 12.60
N PRO A 405 -2.63 -14.04 13.20
CA PRO A 405 -2.13 -12.89 13.94
C PRO A 405 -1.91 -11.65 13.07
N PHE A 406 -1.89 -11.80 11.74
CA PHE A 406 -1.84 -10.68 10.79
C PHE A 406 -3.23 -10.19 10.35
N ALA A 407 -4.28 -11.00 10.52
CA ALA A 407 -5.65 -10.61 10.21
C ALA A 407 -6.35 -9.93 11.39
N LYS A 408 -5.97 -10.30 12.62
CA LYS A 408 -6.46 -9.68 13.85
C LYS A 408 -5.29 -9.29 14.73
N LEU A 409 -5.34 -8.06 15.26
CA LEU A 409 -4.32 -7.58 16.18
C LEU A 409 -4.21 -8.51 17.39
N ASP A 410 -3.00 -8.99 17.66
CA ASP A 410 -2.64 -9.66 18.91
C ASP A 410 -2.65 -8.64 20.06
N GLN A 411 -3.74 -8.62 20.82
CA GLN A 411 -3.88 -7.69 21.95
C GLN A 411 -3.00 -8.10 23.14
N THR A 412 -2.59 -9.37 23.23
CA THR A 412 -1.83 -9.89 24.38
C THR A 412 -0.36 -9.51 24.33
N GLY A 413 0.26 -9.60 23.16
CA GLY A 413 1.68 -9.28 22.95
C GLY A 413 1.85 -7.91 22.28
N VAL A 414 1.43 -7.81 21.01
CA VAL A 414 1.58 -6.59 20.21
C VAL A 414 0.80 -5.42 20.82
N GLY A 415 -0.43 -5.65 21.25
CA GLY A 415 -1.26 -4.64 21.92
C GLY A 415 -0.61 -4.05 23.17
N LYS A 416 0.04 -4.90 23.99
CA LYS A 416 0.79 -4.41 25.17
C LYS A 416 1.97 -3.54 24.80
N LEU A 417 2.69 -3.87 23.71
CA LEU A 417 3.77 -3.01 23.21
C LEU A 417 3.23 -1.66 22.72
N MET A 418 2.08 -1.66 22.05
CA MET A 418 1.43 -0.42 21.62
C MET A 418 1.00 0.44 22.82
N GLU A 419 0.34 -0.13 23.82
CA GLU A 419 -0.04 0.55 25.06
C GLU A 419 1.18 1.13 25.80
N MET A 420 2.26 0.37 25.86
CA MET A 420 3.52 0.81 26.46
C MET A 420 4.11 2.01 25.71
N ALA A 421 4.14 1.94 24.38
CA ALA A 421 4.64 3.02 23.54
C ALA A 421 3.81 4.29 23.70
N ILE A 422 2.48 4.19 23.72
CA ILE A 422 1.57 5.32 23.94
C ILE A 422 1.82 5.95 25.31
N LYS A 423 1.89 5.14 26.35
CA LYS A 423 2.10 5.62 27.74
C LYS A 423 3.45 6.31 27.90
N LEU A 424 4.51 5.72 27.41
CA LEU A 424 5.87 6.25 27.48
C LEU A 424 6.01 7.51 26.61
N GLY A 425 5.49 7.47 25.37
CA GLY A 425 5.53 8.59 24.45
C GLY A 425 4.82 9.82 25.00
N LYS A 426 3.56 9.65 25.46
CA LYS A 426 2.77 10.74 26.03
C LYS A 426 3.29 11.24 27.39
N ALA A 427 4.03 10.42 28.14
CA ALA A 427 4.70 10.90 29.37
C ALA A 427 5.84 11.88 29.04
N THR A 428 6.51 11.73 27.91
CA THR A 428 7.57 12.63 27.45
C THR A 428 7.01 13.81 26.65
N ARG A 429 6.05 13.57 25.78
CA ARG A 429 5.39 14.57 24.91
C ARG A 429 3.86 14.42 25.02
N PRO A 430 3.21 15.14 25.94
CA PRO A 430 1.76 14.99 26.21
C PRO A 430 0.85 15.30 25.02
N ASP A 431 1.25 16.19 24.14
CA ASP A 431 0.56 16.66 22.94
C ASP A 431 0.80 15.75 21.70
N MET A 432 1.66 14.73 21.83
CA MET A 432 1.93 13.76 20.76
C MET A 432 0.64 13.07 20.29
N HIS A 433 0.46 12.90 19.00
CA HIS A 433 -0.60 12.11 18.37
C HIS A 433 -0.06 10.88 17.64
#